data_673648f80265da193d0e9c207199e279
#
_entry.id   673648f80265da193d0e9c207199e279
#
_cell.length_a   1.000
_cell.length_b   1.000
_cell.length_c   1.000
_cell.angle_alpha   90.00
_cell.angle_beta   90.00
_cell.angle_gamma   90.00
#
_symmetry.space_group_name_H-M   'P 1'
#
loop_
_entity.id
_entity.type
_entity.pdbx_description
1 polymer ?
#
loop_
_entity_poly.entity_id
_entity_poly.type
_entity_poly.pdbx_seq_one_letter_code
_entity_poly.pdbx_strand_id
1 'polypeptide(L)'
;MRRGAVKVAVVGVVAAVCAVTLSAQIKRTVLQQVDTSIPGREVVTARADFPAGGATGLHTHPGDEISFVADGAVEIVMDGSSKVYRKGEAFNVIGGKPHDAKAVDGPAVVIANYVIEKGKPATTPVK
;
A
#
# COMPACT_ATOMS: atom_id res chain seq x y z
N MET A 1 -3.72 -68.21 -33.87
CA MET A 1 -3.77 -67.49 -32.57
C MET A 1 -3.36 -66.05 -32.78
N ARG A 2 -4.29 -65.09 -32.73
CA ARG A 2 -3.99 -63.67 -32.86
C ARG A 2 -3.80 -63.08 -31.44
N ARG A 3 -2.58 -62.64 -31.15
CA ARG A 3 -2.29 -61.94 -29.89
C ARG A 3 -2.72 -60.50 -30.04
N GLY A 4 -3.78 -60.11 -29.34
CA GLY A 4 -4.22 -58.69 -29.24
C GLY A 4 -3.28 -57.87 -28.37
N ALA A 5 -2.71 -56.82 -28.95
CA ALA A 5 -1.91 -55.87 -28.21
C ALA A 5 -2.85 -54.89 -27.48
N VAL A 6 -2.81 -54.89 -26.15
CA VAL A 6 -3.51 -53.92 -25.31
C VAL A 6 -2.69 -52.63 -25.34
N LYS A 7 -3.26 -51.57 -25.94
CA LYS A 7 -2.68 -50.22 -25.88
C LYS A 7 -3.11 -49.55 -24.55
N VAL A 8 -2.17 -49.43 -23.63
CA VAL A 8 -2.37 -48.65 -22.42
C VAL A 8 -2.15 -47.18 -22.77
N ALA A 9 -3.22 -46.40 -22.72
CA ALA A 9 -3.14 -44.93 -22.83
C ALA A 9 -2.77 -44.34 -21.47
N VAL A 10 -1.57 -43.77 -21.36
CA VAL A 10 -1.15 -43.01 -20.18
C VAL A 10 -1.73 -41.62 -20.33
N VAL A 11 -2.77 -41.33 -19.56
CA VAL A 11 -3.31 -39.94 -19.43
C VAL A 11 -2.42 -39.20 -18.44
N GLY A 12 -1.55 -38.36 -18.96
CA GLY A 12 -0.76 -37.45 -18.14
C GLY A 12 -1.65 -36.32 -17.57
N VAL A 13 -1.88 -36.34 -16.26
CA VAL A 13 -2.51 -35.23 -15.55
C VAL A 13 -1.46 -34.14 -15.39
N VAL A 14 -1.55 -33.06 -16.18
CA VAL A 14 -0.77 -31.86 -15.96
C VAL A 14 -1.43 -31.06 -14.81
N ALA A 15 -0.88 -31.20 -13.62
CA ALA A 15 -1.27 -30.37 -12.50
C ALA A 15 -0.74 -28.94 -12.75
N ALA A 16 -1.63 -28.00 -13.09
CA ALA A 16 -1.31 -26.60 -13.13
C ALA A 16 -1.05 -26.12 -11.69
N VAL A 17 0.22 -25.94 -11.32
CA VAL A 17 0.60 -25.29 -10.06
C VAL A 17 0.31 -23.81 -10.22
N CYS A 18 -0.83 -23.35 -9.68
CA CYS A 18 -1.11 -21.92 -9.53
C CYS A 18 -0.13 -21.38 -8.47
N ALA A 19 0.93 -20.73 -8.90
CA ALA A 19 1.82 -20.01 -7.99
C ALA A 19 1.04 -18.81 -7.43
N VAL A 20 0.54 -18.92 -6.21
CA VAL A 20 -0.01 -17.79 -5.46
C VAL A 20 1.19 -16.93 -5.06
N THR A 21 1.45 -15.85 -5.81
CA THR A 21 2.41 -14.84 -5.39
C THR A 21 1.84 -14.11 -4.19
N LEU A 22 2.33 -14.41 -2.98
CA LEU A 22 2.07 -13.56 -1.81
C LEU A 22 2.68 -12.19 -2.10
N SER A 23 1.84 -11.18 -2.36
CA SER A 23 2.26 -9.79 -2.39
C SER A 23 2.69 -9.40 -0.98
N ALA A 24 3.96 -8.98 -0.80
CA ALA A 24 4.43 -8.47 0.48
C ALA A 24 3.64 -7.23 0.84
N GLN A 25 3.17 -7.16 2.11
CA GLN A 25 2.35 -6.06 2.61
C GLN A 25 3.23 -4.86 3.01
N ILE A 26 2.66 -3.65 2.94
CA ILE A 26 3.28 -2.44 3.49
C ILE A 26 3.34 -2.59 5.01
N LYS A 27 4.54 -2.43 5.56
CA LYS A 27 4.75 -2.40 7.00
C LYS A 27 4.60 -0.97 7.50
N ARG A 28 3.69 -0.76 8.45
CA ARG A 28 3.50 0.53 9.12
C ARG A 28 4.00 0.44 10.56
N THR A 29 4.78 1.43 10.97
CA THR A 29 5.30 1.57 12.34
C THR A 29 4.95 2.95 12.84
N VAL A 30 4.15 3.06 13.90
CA VAL A 30 3.86 4.35 14.55
C VAL A 30 5.12 4.76 15.32
N LEU A 31 5.65 5.94 14.99
CA LEU A 31 6.84 6.52 15.63
C LEU A 31 6.45 7.40 16.82
N GLN A 32 5.33 8.14 16.70
CA GLN A 32 4.74 8.92 17.78
C GLN A 32 3.26 9.16 17.53
N GLN A 33 2.55 9.41 18.62
CA GLN A 33 1.16 9.88 18.60
C GLN A 33 1.01 10.90 19.72
N VAL A 34 0.67 12.13 19.39
CA VAL A 34 0.65 13.25 20.32
C VAL A 34 -0.54 14.18 20.06
N ASP A 35 -1.06 14.79 21.13
CA ASP A 35 -2.07 15.82 21.02
C ASP A 35 -1.45 17.08 20.38
N THR A 36 -2.26 17.80 19.61
CA THR A 36 -1.88 19.11 19.08
C THR A 36 -2.43 20.24 19.95
N SER A 37 -1.99 21.48 19.69
CA SER A 37 -2.60 22.68 20.28
C SER A 37 -4.03 22.96 19.77
N ILE A 38 -4.47 22.26 18.70
CA ILE A 38 -5.82 22.36 18.16
C ILE A 38 -6.72 21.38 18.91
N PRO A 39 -7.75 21.84 19.63
CA PRO A 39 -8.63 20.94 20.38
C PRO A 39 -9.24 19.84 19.49
N GLY A 40 -9.24 18.60 20.00
CA GLY A 40 -9.78 17.44 19.30
C GLY A 40 -8.94 16.90 18.15
N ARG A 41 -7.71 17.39 17.99
CA ARG A 41 -6.75 16.92 16.98
C ARG A 41 -5.52 16.29 17.60
N GLU A 42 -5.03 15.25 16.95
CA GLU A 42 -3.76 14.59 17.27
C GLU A 42 -2.89 14.46 16.01
N VAL A 43 -1.60 14.33 16.20
CA VAL A 43 -0.67 13.96 15.14
C VAL A 43 -0.23 12.52 15.36
N VAL A 44 -0.38 11.71 14.33
CA VAL A 44 0.23 10.38 14.25
C VAL A 44 1.35 10.45 13.23
N THR A 45 2.59 10.25 13.67
CA THR A 45 3.73 10.09 12.76
C THR A 45 4.03 8.61 12.59
N ALA A 46 3.97 8.14 11.36
CA ALA A 46 4.22 6.75 11.02
C ALA A 46 5.29 6.62 9.93
N ARG A 47 6.08 5.57 10.03
CA ARG A 47 6.94 5.09 8.96
C ARG A 47 6.19 4.02 8.18
N ALA A 48 6.12 4.15 6.87
CA ALA A 48 5.57 3.17 5.96
C ALA A 48 6.69 2.62 5.07
N ASP A 49 6.97 1.32 5.23
CA ASP A 49 7.92 0.59 4.39
C ASP A 49 7.14 -0.14 3.30
N PHE A 50 7.29 0.32 2.07
CA PHE A 50 6.66 -0.25 0.88
C PHE A 50 7.60 -1.27 0.24
N PRO A 51 7.17 -2.52 0.04
CA PRO A 51 7.89 -3.43 -0.85
C PRO A 51 7.81 -2.93 -2.29
N ALA A 52 8.69 -3.42 -3.17
CA ALA A 52 8.63 -3.09 -4.59
C ALA A 52 7.22 -3.35 -5.15
N GLY A 53 6.61 -2.34 -5.77
CA GLY A 53 5.25 -2.39 -6.31
C GLY A 53 4.12 -2.44 -5.25
N GLY A 54 4.45 -2.34 -3.97
CA GLY A 54 3.46 -2.28 -2.89
C GLY A 54 2.57 -1.04 -3.02
N ALA A 55 1.27 -1.20 -2.78
CA ALA A 55 0.27 -0.14 -2.86
C ALA A 55 -0.64 -0.15 -1.64
N THR A 56 -1.07 1.04 -1.19
CA THR A 56 -1.98 1.16 -0.05
C THR A 56 -3.41 0.73 -0.37
N GLY A 57 -3.79 0.80 -1.65
CA GLY A 57 -5.18 0.80 -2.06
C GLY A 57 -5.86 2.14 -1.76
N LEU A 58 -7.02 2.34 -2.38
CA LEU A 58 -7.79 3.57 -2.20
C LEU A 58 -8.28 3.69 -0.75
N HIS A 59 -7.98 4.82 -0.11
CA HIS A 59 -8.31 5.07 1.29
C HIS A 59 -8.44 6.57 1.59
N THR A 60 -8.93 6.87 2.80
CA THR A 60 -9.06 8.23 3.34
C THR A 60 -8.47 8.32 4.74
N HIS A 61 -8.21 9.55 5.18
CA HIS A 61 -7.84 9.89 6.55
C HIS A 61 -8.85 10.88 7.16
N PRO A 62 -9.13 10.85 8.48
CA PRO A 62 -10.01 11.80 9.15
C PRO A 62 -9.33 13.14 9.47
N GLY A 63 -8.50 13.62 8.57
CA GLY A 63 -7.70 14.83 8.65
C GLY A 63 -6.62 14.84 7.57
N ASP A 64 -5.71 15.79 7.67
CA ASP A 64 -4.69 16.01 6.65
C ASP A 64 -3.52 15.04 6.80
N GLU A 65 -2.99 14.58 5.68
CA GLU A 65 -1.71 13.90 5.61
C GLU A 65 -0.65 14.87 5.08
N ILE A 66 0.46 14.99 5.81
CA ILE A 66 1.63 15.77 5.43
C ILE A 66 2.83 14.82 5.51
N SER A 67 3.32 14.42 4.36
CA SER A 67 4.27 13.31 4.24
C SER A 67 5.47 13.65 3.39
N PHE A 68 6.55 12.89 3.55
CA PHE A 68 7.69 12.97 2.65
C PHE A 68 8.27 11.59 2.37
N VAL A 69 8.94 11.47 1.23
CA VAL A 69 9.62 10.25 0.81
C VAL A 69 11.02 10.21 1.42
N ALA A 70 11.24 9.29 2.36
CA ALA A 70 12.53 9.10 3.02
C ALA A 70 13.50 8.27 2.17
N ASP A 71 12.99 7.36 1.34
CA ASP A 71 13.78 6.55 0.41
C ASP A 71 12.91 6.05 -0.75
N GLY A 72 13.53 5.81 -1.92
CA GLY A 72 12.83 5.34 -3.12
C GLY A 72 11.92 6.39 -3.75
N ALA A 73 10.81 5.93 -4.32
CA ALA A 73 9.81 6.77 -4.97
C ALA A 73 8.41 6.19 -4.79
N VAL A 74 7.41 7.06 -4.65
CA VAL A 74 6.00 6.70 -4.58
C VAL A 74 5.17 7.51 -5.57
N GLU A 75 4.22 6.85 -6.22
CA GLU A 75 3.17 7.48 -7.00
C GLU A 75 1.96 7.71 -6.10
N ILE A 76 1.48 8.94 -6.03
CA ILE A 76 0.24 9.31 -5.36
C ILE A 76 -0.82 9.53 -6.41
N VAL A 77 -1.90 8.74 -6.34
CA VAL A 77 -3.07 8.84 -7.23
C VAL A 77 -4.21 9.48 -6.47
N MET A 78 -4.73 10.58 -6.99
CA MET A 78 -5.77 11.36 -6.34
C MET A 78 -6.53 12.18 -7.40
N ASP A 79 -7.87 12.25 -7.32
CA ASP A 79 -8.72 13.02 -8.23
C ASP A 79 -8.50 12.67 -9.72
N GLY A 80 -8.26 11.40 -10.04
CA GLY A 80 -8.05 10.93 -11.41
C GLY A 80 -6.71 11.33 -12.02
N SER A 81 -5.80 11.92 -11.25
CA SER A 81 -4.43 12.25 -11.65
C SER A 81 -3.42 11.54 -10.77
N SER A 82 -2.19 11.42 -11.24
CA SER A 82 -1.10 10.86 -10.46
C SER A 82 0.16 11.71 -10.54
N LYS A 83 0.95 11.65 -9.47
CA LYS A 83 2.26 12.29 -9.41
C LYS A 83 3.23 11.40 -8.65
N VAL A 84 4.45 11.25 -9.20
CA VAL A 84 5.55 10.55 -8.54
C VAL A 84 6.35 11.52 -7.68
N TYR A 85 6.55 11.13 -6.42
CA TYR A 85 7.40 11.82 -5.46
C TYR A 85 8.61 10.94 -5.15
N ARG A 86 9.80 11.54 -5.18
CA ARG A 86 11.07 10.86 -4.98
C ARG A 86 11.67 11.20 -3.62
N LYS A 87 12.69 10.46 -3.22
CA LYS A 87 13.44 10.70 -1.99
C LYS A 87 13.73 12.19 -1.77
N GLY A 88 13.35 12.71 -0.60
CA GLY A 88 13.49 14.11 -0.20
C GLY A 88 12.34 15.02 -0.62
N GLU A 89 11.38 14.53 -1.42
CA GLU A 89 10.19 15.31 -1.80
C GLU A 89 9.04 15.07 -0.82
N ALA A 90 8.24 16.11 -0.60
CA ALA A 90 7.07 16.09 0.26
C ALA A 90 5.77 16.16 -0.55
N PHE A 91 4.71 15.59 0.00
CA PHE A 91 3.36 15.69 -0.53
C PHE A 91 2.35 15.87 0.60
N ASN A 92 1.16 16.35 0.25
CA ASN A 92 0.05 16.45 1.18
C ASN A 92 -1.24 15.90 0.57
N VAL A 93 -2.11 15.40 1.43
CA VAL A 93 -3.47 14.97 1.08
C VAL A 93 -4.43 15.64 2.06
N ILE A 94 -5.38 16.39 1.53
CA ILE A 94 -6.41 17.06 2.33
C ILE A 94 -7.34 16.02 2.96
N GLY A 95 -7.75 16.23 4.17
CA GLY A 95 -8.59 15.33 4.95
C GLY A 95 -9.86 14.88 4.22
N GLY A 96 -10.15 13.59 4.32
CA GLY A 96 -11.29 12.95 3.68
C GLY A 96 -11.15 12.68 2.18
N LYS A 97 -10.05 13.12 1.54
CA LYS A 97 -9.85 12.91 0.11
C LYS A 97 -9.36 11.49 -0.19
N PRO A 98 -10.09 10.71 -1.02
CA PRO A 98 -9.65 9.38 -1.44
C PRO A 98 -8.37 9.45 -2.26
N HIS A 99 -7.41 8.59 -1.93
CA HIS A 99 -6.13 8.50 -2.64
C HIS A 99 -5.51 7.11 -2.46
N ASP A 100 -4.54 6.82 -3.32
CA ASP A 100 -3.71 5.62 -3.27
C ASP A 100 -2.24 6.03 -3.36
N ALA A 101 -1.38 5.28 -2.69
CA ALA A 101 0.08 5.44 -2.74
C ALA A 101 0.71 4.11 -3.17
N LYS A 102 1.58 4.15 -4.16
CA LYS A 102 2.26 2.96 -4.70
C LYS A 102 3.75 3.20 -4.83
N ALA A 103 4.56 2.25 -4.36
CA ALA A 103 6.00 2.27 -4.63
C ALA A 103 6.26 2.03 -6.13
N VAL A 104 7.11 2.86 -6.73
CA VAL A 104 7.55 2.77 -8.12
C VAL A 104 9.08 2.64 -8.19
N ASP A 105 9.57 1.94 -9.19
CA ASP A 105 11.02 1.72 -9.42
C ASP A 105 11.74 1.01 -8.25
N GLY A 106 11.03 0.16 -7.49
CA GLY A 106 11.59 -0.57 -6.37
C GLY A 106 10.87 -0.29 -5.03
N PRO A 107 11.46 -0.67 -3.89
CA PRO A 107 10.91 -0.38 -2.57
C PRO A 107 11.00 1.11 -2.24
N ALA A 108 10.13 1.57 -1.32
CA ALA A 108 10.11 2.95 -0.87
C ALA A 108 9.84 3.04 0.63
N VAL A 109 10.25 4.16 1.22
CA VAL A 109 9.95 4.53 2.61
C VAL A 109 9.32 5.91 2.64
N VAL A 110 8.15 5.99 3.27
CA VAL A 110 7.44 7.26 3.50
C VAL A 110 7.35 7.51 5.00
N ILE A 111 7.65 8.74 5.41
CA ILE A 111 7.29 9.23 6.74
C ILE A 111 6.01 10.04 6.59
N ALA A 112 4.93 9.50 7.14
CA ALA A 112 3.62 10.09 7.06
C ALA A 112 3.26 10.76 8.39
N ASN A 113 2.80 12.02 8.32
CA ASN A 113 2.26 12.74 9.47
C ASN A 113 0.77 12.98 9.21
N TYR A 114 -0.07 12.41 10.05
CA TYR A 114 -1.51 12.56 9.98
C TYR A 114 -1.98 13.50 11.07
N VAL A 115 -2.53 14.67 10.69
CA VAL A 115 -3.18 15.62 11.61
C VAL A 115 -4.66 15.32 11.58
N ILE A 116 -5.12 14.48 12.48
CA ILE A 116 -6.42 13.82 12.39
C ILE A 116 -7.31 14.08 13.62
N GLU A 117 -8.59 13.79 13.48
CA GLU A 117 -9.52 13.78 14.60
C GLU A 117 -9.11 12.72 15.62
N LYS A 118 -8.98 13.14 16.89
CA LYS A 118 -8.60 12.26 17.99
C LYS A 118 -9.63 11.14 18.19
N GLY A 119 -9.10 9.91 18.36
CA GLY A 119 -9.93 8.72 18.60
C GLY A 119 -10.54 8.08 17.36
N LYS A 120 -10.28 8.63 16.16
CA LYS A 120 -10.69 7.99 14.90
C LYS A 120 -9.56 7.15 14.30
N PRO A 121 -9.87 6.10 13.54
CA PRO A 121 -8.87 5.35 12.79
C PRO A 121 -8.13 6.28 11.83
N ALA A 122 -6.79 6.22 11.82
CA ALA A 122 -5.97 7.06 10.95
C ALA A 122 -6.20 6.80 9.47
N THR A 123 -6.64 5.60 9.10
CA THR A 123 -6.87 5.20 7.71
C THR A 123 -8.17 4.40 7.61
N THR A 124 -8.99 4.71 6.60
CA THR A 124 -10.22 3.98 6.28
C THR A 124 -10.20 3.58 4.80
N PRO A 125 -10.25 2.27 4.47
CA PRO A 125 -10.35 1.83 3.07
C PRO A 125 -11.64 2.34 2.42
N VAL A 126 -11.55 2.71 1.14
CA VAL A 126 -12.70 3.03 0.29
C VAL A 126 -13.10 1.78 -0.48
N LYS A 127 -14.38 1.41 -0.42
CA LYS A 127 -14.94 0.25 -1.13
C LYS A 127 -15.41 0.62 -2.52
#